data_a7a9a2d3d27924b515a748748d1bc226
#
_entry.id   a7a9a2d3d27924b515a748748d1bc226
#
_cell.length_a   1.000
_cell.length_b   1.000
_cell.length_c   1.000
_cell.angle_alpha   90.00
_cell.angle_beta   90.00
_cell.angle_gamma   90.00
#
_symmetry.space_group_name_H-M   'P 1'
#
loop_
_entity.id
_entity.type
_entity.pdbx_description
1 polymer ?
#
loop_
_entity_poly.entity_id
_entity_poly.type
_entity_poly.pdbx_seq_one_letter_code
_entity_poly.pdbx_strand_id
1 'polypeptide(L)'
;PGSSLTNAGEAWRQVRNNWLIPYGGSLLLIVLGAIALFHWRIGPIKVKEELTGRKIERFSAFERAAHWANVAAFLTLAVSGVVMAFGKFFILPVIGTTLFGWLTYVLKNMHNFAGPLFAVSLLVVIITFMRDNIPAKGDMAWLLKGGGIFSGHEIDSGRYNAGEKVVFWGGVFAL
;
A
#
# COMPACT_ATOMS: atom_id res chain seq x y z
N PRO A 1 0.62 -38.08 7.14
CA PRO A 1 0.57 -38.89 5.92
C PRO A 1 0.20 -38.09 4.67
N GLY A 2 -0.32 -36.86 4.76
CA GLY A 2 -0.66 -36.05 3.57
C GLY A 2 0.43 -35.08 3.08
N SER A 3 1.49 -34.89 3.85
CA SER A 3 2.55 -33.92 3.55
C SER A 3 3.50 -34.34 2.42
N SER A 4 3.52 -35.60 2.06
CA SER A 4 4.40 -36.12 1.02
C SER A 4 3.88 -35.95 -0.41
N LEU A 5 2.65 -35.48 -0.59
CA LEU A 5 2.01 -35.39 -1.89
C LEU A 5 2.26 -34.07 -2.65
N THR A 6 2.71 -33.00 -1.98
CA THR A 6 3.03 -31.73 -2.65
C THR A 6 4.17 -31.01 -1.91
N ASN A 7 5.40 -31.25 -2.29
CA ASN A 7 6.58 -30.53 -1.77
C ASN A 7 6.43 -28.99 -1.90
N ALA A 8 5.79 -28.51 -2.97
CA ALA A 8 5.55 -27.10 -3.20
C ALA A 8 4.54 -26.50 -2.20
N GLY A 9 3.46 -27.21 -1.88
CA GLY A 9 2.47 -26.76 -0.90
C GLY A 9 3.01 -26.70 0.52
N GLU A 10 3.86 -27.66 0.90
CA GLU A 10 4.52 -27.68 2.21
C GLU A 10 5.60 -26.58 2.30
N ALA A 11 6.40 -26.39 1.27
CA ALA A 11 7.37 -25.32 1.20
C ALA A 11 6.67 -23.94 1.32
N TRP A 12 5.58 -23.74 0.59
CA TRP A 12 4.78 -22.52 0.74
C TRP A 12 4.24 -22.33 2.15
N ARG A 13 3.72 -23.37 2.78
CA ARG A 13 3.22 -23.31 4.16
C ARG A 13 4.31 -22.87 5.13
N GLN A 14 5.53 -23.41 4.98
CA GLN A 14 6.69 -23.06 5.81
C GLN A 14 7.09 -21.59 5.58
N VAL A 15 7.24 -21.15 4.34
CA VAL A 15 7.56 -19.76 4.01
C VAL A 15 6.51 -18.81 4.58
N ARG A 16 5.22 -19.11 4.35
CA ARG A 16 4.13 -18.27 4.85
C ARG A 16 4.13 -18.15 6.37
N ASN A 17 4.22 -19.28 7.08
CA ASN A 17 4.06 -19.30 8.54
C ASN A 17 5.31 -18.85 9.30
N ASN A 18 6.50 -19.16 8.78
CA ASN A 18 7.75 -18.89 9.49
C ASN A 18 8.40 -17.57 9.08
N TRP A 19 8.05 -17.05 7.90
CA TRP A 19 8.65 -15.82 7.36
C TRP A 19 7.62 -14.73 7.08
N LEU A 20 6.66 -14.98 6.18
CA LEU A 20 5.76 -13.91 5.75
C LEU A 20 4.85 -13.41 6.87
N ILE A 21 4.25 -14.29 7.66
CA ILE A 21 3.36 -13.88 8.76
C ILE A 21 4.12 -13.13 9.85
N PRO A 22 5.20 -13.66 10.47
CA PRO A 22 5.87 -12.96 11.55
C PRO A 22 6.60 -11.69 11.09
N TYR A 23 7.39 -11.77 10.02
CA TYR A 23 8.16 -10.61 9.56
C TYR A 23 7.28 -9.58 8.83
N GLY A 24 6.37 -10.03 7.98
CA GLY A 24 5.41 -9.14 7.31
C GLY A 24 4.46 -8.46 8.29
N GLY A 25 3.98 -9.21 9.29
CA GLY A 25 3.16 -8.65 10.37
C GLY A 25 3.92 -7.63 11.22
N SER A 26 5.17 -7.94 11.58
CA SER A 26 6.04 -7.02 12.32
C SER A 26 6.33 -5.75 11.51
N LEU A 27 6.65 -5.89 10.22
CA LEU A 27 6.88 -4.74 9.35
C LEU A 27 5.64 -3.86 9.24
N LEU A 28 4.45 -4.46 9.07
CA LEU A 28 3.19 -3.74 9.02
C LEU A 28 2.95 -2.93 10.30
N LEU A 29 3.15 -3.54 11.47
CA LEU A 29 3.00 -2.87 12.76
C LEU A 29 4.02 -1.74 12.96
N ILE A 30 5.28 -1.95 12.54
CA ILE A 30 6.33 -0.92 12.61
C ILE A 30 5.97 0.28 11.73
N VAL A 31 5.53 0.04 10.49
CA VAL A 31 5.17 1.13 9.57
C VAL A 31 3.95 1.89 10.08
N LEU A 32 2.90 1.19 10.50
CA LEU A 32 1.70 1.83 11.07
C LEU A 32 2.03 2.60 12.35
N GLY A 33 2.88 2.04 13.23
CA GLY A 33 3.34 2.69 14.44
C GLY A 33 4.18 3.94 14.15
N ALA A 34 5.07 3.88 13.16
CA ALA A 34 5.87 5.02 12.74
C ALA A 34 5.00 6.15 12.16
N ILE A 35 4.02 5.82 11.32
CA ILE A 35 3.06 6.79 10.78
C ILE A 35 2.23 7.43 11.91
N ALA A 36 1.72 6.62 12.83
CA ALA A 36 0.94 7.11 13.97
C ALA A 36 1.78 8.05 14.86
N LEU A 37 3.03 7.66 15.16
CA LEU A 37 3.96 8.45 15.96
C LEU A 37 4.31 9.78 15.26
N PHE A 38 4.58 9.72 13.95
CA PHE A 38 4.85 10.90 13.14
C PHE A 38 3.66 11.87 13.17
N HIS A 39 2.45 11.37 12.92
CA HIS A 39 1.25 12.18 12.94
C HIS A 39 0.95 12.75 14.34
N TRP A 40 1.19 12.00 15.39
CA TRP A 40 1.05 12.47 16.77
C TRP A 40 2.04 13.58 17.13
N ARG A 41 3.29 13.48 16.67
CA ARG A 41 4.35 14.44 16.97
C ARG A 41 4.29 15.71 16.13
N ILE A 42 4.03 15.58 14.86
CA ILE A 42 4.11 16.67 13.87
C ILE A 42 2.72 17.21 13.52
N GLY A 43 1.69 16.37 13.63
CA GLY A 43 0.33 16.71 13.21
C GLY A 43 0.17 16.77 11.68
N PRO A 44 -0.96 17.29 11.20
CA PRO A 44 -1.19 17.44 9.76
C PRO A 44 -0.29 18.53 9.18
N ILE A 45 0.41 18.19 8.11
CA ILE A 45 1.22 19.17 7.35
C ILE A 45 0.26 20.10 6.60
N LYS A 46 0.33 21.39 6.89
CA LYS A 46 -0.52 22.41 6.27
C LYS A 46 0.29 23.18 5.23
N VAL A 47 -0.39 23.57 4.14
CA VAL A 47 0.16 24.55 3.19
C VAL A 47 0.33 25.88 3.89
N LYS A 48 1.51 26.47 3.78
CA LYS A 48 1.85 27.74 4.46
C LYS A 48 1.48 28.97 3.64
N GLU A 49 1.42 28.82 2.32
CA GLU A 49 1.08 29.92 1.42
C GLU A 49 -0.43 30.10 1.28
N GLU A 50 -0.86 31.33 1.13
CA GLU A 50 -2.27 31.66 0.88
C GLU A 50 -2.72 31.06 -0.47
N LEU A 51 -3.88 30.41 -0.46
CA LEU A 51 -4.45 29.86 -1.66
C LEU A 51 -4.82 30.99 -2.64
N THR A 52 -4.23 30.98 -3.82
CA THR A 52 -4.43 32.01 -4.85
C THR A 52 -5.83 31.99 -5.46
N GLY A 53 -6.70 31.05 -5.07
CA GLY A 53 -8.04 30.83 -5.66
C GLY A 53 -8.02 30.20 -7.07
N ARG A 54 -6.85 30.08 -7.69
CA ARG A 54 -6.70 29.42 -8.99
C ARG A 54 -6.80 27.92 -8.83
N LYS A 55 -7.67 27.29 -9.60
CA LYS A 55 -7.82 25.83 -9.66
C LYS A 55 -7.22 25.33 -10.95
N ILE A 56 -6.33 24.35 -10.83
CA ILE A 56 -5.77 23.60 -11.96
C ILE A 56 -6.20 22.15 -11.86
N GLU A 57 -6.51 21.52 -12.97
CA GLU A 57 -6.79 20.10 -13.00
C GLU A 57 -5.47 19.34 -12.86
N ARG A 58 -5.21 18.77 -11.66
CA ARG A 58 -4.00 17.97 -11.42
C ARG A 58 -4.10 16.57 -12.00
N PHE A 59 -5.31 15.99 -12.01
CA PHE A 59 -5.58 14.65 -12.49
C PHE A 59 -6.81 14.64 -13.39
N SER A 60 -6.68 14.07 -14.57
CA SER A 60 -7.78 13.81 -15.48
C SER A 60 -8.79 12.82 -14.91
N ALA A 61 -9.98 12.74 -15.49
CA ALA A 61 -11.00 11.77 -15.07
C ALA A 61 -10.51 10.32 -15.21
N PHE A 62 -9.76 10.02 -16.28
CA PHE A 62 -9.18 8.70 -16.51
C PHE A 62 -8.12 8.35 -15.45
N GLU A 63 -7.21 9.25 -15.13
CA GLU A 63 -6.19 9.05 -14.10
C GLU A 63 -6.81 8.77 -12.73
N ARG A 64 -7.87 9.51 -12.39
CA ARG A 64 -8.62 9.27 -11.15
C ARG A 64 -9.31 7.90 -11.15
N ALA A 65 -9.95 7.52 -12.27
CA ALA A 65 -10.62 6.23 -12.38
C ALA A 65 -9.63 5.07 -12.26
N ALA A 66 -8.48 5.14 -12.95
CA ALA A 66 -7.41 4.14 -12.88
C ALA A 66 -6.88 3.98 -11.45
N HIS A 67 -6.59 5.10 -10.77
CA HIS A 67 -6.14 5.10 -9.39
C HIS A 67 -7.17 4.47 -8.45
N TRP A 68 -8.44 4.89 -8.52
CA TRP A 68 -9.48 4.37 -7.62
C TRP A 68 -9.84 2.91 -7.86
N ALA A 69 -9.76 2.43 -9.11
CA ALA A 69 -9.91 1.01 -9.40
C ALA A 69 -8.79 0.18 -8.74
N ASN A 70 -7.55 0.66 -8.84
CA ASN A 70 -6.41 0.03 -8.17
C ASN A 70 -6.54 0.07 -6.65
N VAL A 71 -6.95 1.21 -6.06
CA VAL A 71 -7.19 1.36 -4.62
C VAL A 71 -8.27 0.38 -4.13
N ALA A 72 -9.39 0.25 -4.84
CA ALA A 72 -10.46 -0.68 -4.46
C ALA A 72 -9.98 -2.13 -4.44
N ALA A 73 -9.25 -2.55 -5.48
CA ALA A 73 -8.66 -3.87 -5.55
C ALA A 73 -7.61 -4.09 -4.43
N PHE A 74 -6.72 -3.13 -4.21
CA PHE A 74 -5.72 -3.17 -3.14
C PHE A 74 -6.34 -3.29 -1.76
N LEU A 75 -7.33 -2.45 -1.43
CA LEU A 75 -8.00 -2.49 -0.12
C LEU A 75 -8.72 -3.84 0.10
N THR A 76 -9.32 -4.39 -0.94
CA THR A 76 -9.94 -5.72 -0.88
C THR A 76 -8.88 -6.79 -0.56
N LEU A 77 -7.74 -6.76 -1.23
CA LEU A 77 -6.62 -7.68 -0.98
C LEU A 77 -6.03 -7.48 0.42
N ALA A 78 -5.79 -6.24 0.84
CA ALA A 78 -5.21 -5.92 2.13
C ALA A 78 -6.09 -6.37 3.30
N VAL A 79 -7.38 -6.00 3.27
CA VAL A 79 -8.33 -6.38 4.33
C VAL A 79 -8.51 -7.89 4.39
N SER A 80 -8.77 -8.53 3.25
CA SER A 80 -8.94 -9.99 3.21
C SER A 80 -7.66 -10.73 3.59
N GLY A 81 -6.50 -10.23 3.15
CA GLY A 81 -5.20 -10.80 3.49
C GLY A 81 -4.91 -10.72 5.00
N VAL A 82 -5.11 -9.57 5.63
CA VAL A 82 -4.93 -9.38 7.07
C VAL A 82 -5.86 -10.28 7.88
N VAL A 83 -7.14 -10.35 7.51
CA VAL A 83 -8.10 -11.22 8.21
C VAL A 83 -7.74 -12.70 8.05
N MET A 84 -7.36 -13.14 6.85
CA MET A 84 -6.97 -14.54 6.63
C MET A 84 -5.63 -14.90 7.29
N ALA A 85 -4.70 -13.97 7.42
CA ALA A 85 -3.40 -14.21 8.04
C ALA A 85 -3.48 -14.16 9.58
N PHE A 86 -4.14 -13.17 10.12
CA PHE A 86 -4.09 -12.83 11.54
C PHE A 86 -5.44 -12.95 12.26
N GLY A 87 -6.56 -13.05 11.56
CA GLY A 87 -7.92 -13.05 12.16
C GLY A 87 -8.15 -14.16 13.18
N LYS A 88 -7.40 -15.28 13.09
CA LYS A 88 -7.45 -16.35 14.09
C LYS A 88 -7.04 -15.88 15.49
N PHE A 89 -6.26 -14.82 15.61
CA PHE A 89 -5.75 -14.33 16.91
C PHE A 89 -6.69 -13.33 17.56
N PHE A 90 -7.46 -12.55 16.78
CA PHE A 90 -8.28 -11.47 17.34
C PHE A 90 -9.76 -11.51 16.93
N ILE A 91 -10.11 -12.06 15.75
CA ILE A 91 -11.52 -12.16 15.33
C ILE A 91 -12.14 -13.48 15.77
N LEU A 92 -11.45 -14.61 15.55
CA LEU A 92 -11.96 -15.94 15.89
C LEU A 92 -12.38 -16.07 17.36
N PRO A 93 -11.61 -15.57 18.36
CA PRO A 93 -12.02 -15.64 19.77
C PRO A 93 -13.31 -14.88 20.08
N VAL A 94 -13.63 -13.85 19.28
CA VAL A 94 -14.82 -13.00 19.50
C VAL A 94 -16.06 -13.55 18.81
N ILE A 95 -15.95 -13.98 17.53
CA ILE A 95 -17.12 -14.39 16.75
C ILE A 95 -17.33 -15.90 16.65
N GLY A 96 -16.37 -16.68 17.14
CA GLY A 96 -16.44 -18.14 17.12
C GLY A 96 -16.14 -18.77 15.76
N THR A 97 -16.05 -20.11 15.75
CA THR A 97 -15.56 -20.87 14.59
C THR A 97 -16.50 -20.81 13.38
N THR A 98 -17.81 -20.83 13.62
CA THR A 98 -18.80 -20.86 12.53
C THR A 98 -18.82 -19.55 11.75
N LEU A 99 -18.94 -18.42 12.46
CA LEU A 99 -18.96 -17.10 11.81
C LEU A 99 -17.60 -16.77 11.19
N PHE A 100 -16.51 -17.12 11.87
CA PHE A 100 -15.16 -16.94 11.32
C PHE A 100 -14.93 -17.76 10.06
N GLY A 101 -15.47 -18.98 10.03
CA GLY A 101 -15.44 -19.84 8.84
C GLY A 101 -16.15 -19.20 7.65
N TRP A 102 -17.35 -18.68 7.83
CA TRP A 102 -18.08 -17.96 6.78
C TRP A 102 -17.36 -16.68 6.34
N LEU A 103 -16.86 -15.88 7.28
CA LEU A 103 -16.10 -14.69 7.00
C LEU A 103 -14.88 -14.99 6.13
N THR A 104 -14.07 -15.97 6.53
CA THR A 104 -12.86 -16.34 5.78
C THR A 104 -13.19 -16.94 4.41
N TYR A 105 -14.29 -17.68 4.27
CA TYR A 105 -14.77 -18.18 2.98
C TYR A 105 -15.09 -17.03 2.02
N VAL A 106 -15.87 -16.05 2.45
CA VAL A 106 -16.24 -14.88 1.63
C VAL A 106 -14.99 -14.08 1.27
N LEU A 107 -14.15 -13.76 2.26
CA LEU A 107 -12.94 -12.97 2.05
C LEU A 107 -11.92 -13.68 1.13
N LYS A 108 -11.81 -15.01 1.21
CA LYS A 108 -10.97 -15.78 0.29
C LYS A 108 -11.45 -15.64 -1.16
N ASN A 109 -12.75 -15.74 -1.39
CA ASN A 109 -13.29 -15.57 -2.73
C ASN A 109 -13.09 -14.15 -3.26
N MET A 110 -13.33 -13.13 -2.43
CA MET A 110 -13.03 -11.73 -2.77
C MET A 110 -11.54 -11.53 -3.08
N HIS A 111 -10.65 -12.10 -2.28
CA HIS A 111 -9.20 -12.04 -2.49
C HIS A 111 -8.78 -12.64 -3.84
N ASN A 112 -9.30 -13.83 -4.14
CA ASN A 112 -9.00 -14.52 -5.39
C ASN A 112 -9.48 -13.75 -6.63
N PHE A 113 -10.59 -13.03 -6.52
CA PHE A 113 -11.09 -12.18 -7.59
C PHE A 113 -10.35 -10.85 -7.68
N ALA A 114 -10.07 -10.24 -6.54
CA ALA A 114 -9.36 -8.95 -6.47
C ALA A 114 -7.89 -9.05 -6.93
N GLY A 115 -7.25 -10.21 -6.80
CA GLY A 115 -5.85 -10.41 -7.21
C GLY A 115 -5.60 -10.09 -8.68
N PRO A 116 -6.25 -10.79 -9.62
CA PRO A 116 -6.14 -10.48 -11.05
C PRO A 116 -6.57 -9.05 -11.40
N LEU A 117 -7.64 -8.55 -10.76
CA LEU A 117 -8.09 -7.17 -10.96
C LEU A 117 -7.03 -6.16 -10.52
N PHE A 118 -6.39 -6.40 -9.38
CA PHE A 118 -5.28 -5.57 -8.89
C PHE A 118 -4.11 -5.57 -9.88
N ALA A 119 -3.69 -6.74 -10.37
CA ALA A 119 -2.60 -6.84 -11.33
C ALA A 119 -2.87 -6.03 -12.61
N VAL A 120 -4.08 -6.16 -13.17
CA VAL A 120 -4.48 -5.40 -14.36
C VAL A 120 -4.56 -3.90 -14.06
N SER A 121 -5.21 -3.50 -12.97
CA SER A 121 -5.34 -2.08 -12.59
C SER A 121 -3.98 -1.46 -12.25
N LEU A 122 -3.07 -2.21 -11.65
CA LEU A 122 -1.70 -1.77 -11.36
C LEU A 122 -0.93 -1.49 -12.66
N LEU A 123 -1.03 -2.37 -13.67
CA LEU A 123 -0.43 -2.13 -14.98
C LEU A 123 -0.98 -0.85 -15.64
N VAL A 124 -2.29 -0.62 -15.55
CA VAL A 124 -2.90 0.62 -16.04
C VAL A 124 -2.34 1.84 -15.32
N VAL A 125 -2.22 1.79 -13.99
CA VAL A 125 -1.63 2.87 -13.18
C VAL A 125 -0.17 3.10 -13.55
N ILE A 126 0.63 2.04 -13.70
CA ILE A 126 2.04 2.15 -14.10
C ILE A 126 2.14 2.87 -15.45
N ILE A 127 1.43 2.40 -16.48
CA ILE A 127 1.47 2.98 -17.82
C ILE A 127 1.02 4.45 -17.78
N THR A 128 -0.03 4.74 -17.03
CA THR A 128 -0.61 6.09 -16.94
C THR A 128 0.34 7.10 -16.30
N PHE A 129 1.04 6.70 -15.22
CA PHE A 129 1.82 7.63 -14.40
C PHE A 129 3.35 7.49 -14.57
N MET A 130 3.83 6.47 -15.29
CA MET A 130 5.26 6.19 -15.42
C MET A 130 6.04 7.40 -15.94
N ARG A 131 5.53 8.10 -16.95
CA ARG A 131 6.20 9.25 -17.58
C ARG A 131 6.44 10.39 -16.60
N ASP A 132 5.47 10.66 -15.73
CA ASP A 132 5.53 11.75 -14.76
C ASP A 132 6.39 11.41 -13.53
N ASN A 133 6.67 10.12 -13.32
CA ASN A 133 7.48 9.61 -12.24
C ASN A 133 8.94 9.33 -12.62
N ILE A 134 9.37 9.71 -13.83
CA ILE A 134 10.79 9.64 -14.22
C ILE A 134 11.60 10.60 -13.33
N PRO A 135 12.79 10.16 -12.84
CA PRO A 135 13.67 11.03 -12.09
C PRO A 135 14.01 12.33 -12.85
N ALA A 136 13.94 13.45 -12.16
CA ALA A 136 14.16 14.78 -12.72
C ALA A 136 15.23 15.55 -11.96
N LYS A 137 15.70 16.65 -12.56
CA LYS A 137 16.62 17.57 -11.87
C LYS A 137 15.94 18.13 -10.61
N GLY A 138 16.64 18.06 -9.49
CA GLY A 138 16.11 18.52 -8.20
C GLY A 138 15.62 17.40 -7.28
N ASP A 139 15.28 16.20 -7.80
CA ASP A 139 14.79 15.09 -6.97
C ASP A 139 15.81 14.68 -5.91
N MET A 140 17.11 14.63 -6.25
CA MET A 140 18.17 14.32 -5.31
C MET A 140 18.28 15.39 -4.20
N ALA A 141 18.20 16.66 -4.57
CA ALA A 141 18.24 17.74 -3.60
C ALA A 141 17.02 17.71 -2.67
N TRP A 142 15.86 17.35 -3.20
CA TRP A 142 14.63 17.15 -2.44
C TRP A 142 14.78 16.01 -1.42
N LEU A 143 15.33 14.85 -1.84
CA LEU A 143 15.56 13.70 -0.97
C LEU A 143 16.57 14.01 0.14
N LEU A 144 17.69 14.65 -0.19
CA LEU A 144 18.72 15.02 0.79
C LEU A 144 18.21 16.00 1.85
N LYS A 145 17.25 16.85 1.50
CA LYS A 145 16.60 17.78 2.43
C LYS A 145 15.35 17.19 3.11
N GLY A 146 15.05 15.90 2.87
CA GLY A 146 13.88 15.23 3.45
C GLY A 146 12.55 15.89 3.08
N GLY A 147 12.45 16.46 1.86
CA GLY A 147 11.23 17.16 1.42
C GLY A 147 10.90 18.42 2.20
N GLY A 148 11.87 18.97 2.96
CA GLY A 148 11.64 20.15 3.79
C GLY A 148 10.99 19.86 5.15
N ILE A 149 10.72 18.61 5.50
CA ILE A 149 10.07 18.24 6.78
C ILE A 149 10.87 18.75 7.98
N PHE A 150 12.20 18.67 7.90
CA PHE A 150 13.08 19.09 9.00
C PHE A 150 13.36 20.60 9.01
N SER A 151 13.37 21.24 7.85
CA SER A 151 13.67 22.68 7.72
C SER A 151 12.42 23.57 7.82
N GLY A 152 11.24 22.97 7.64
CA GLY A 152 9.98 23.70 7.59
C GLY A 152 9.80 24.59 6.35
N HIS A 153 10.68 24.49 5.35
CA HIS A 153 10.57 25.20 4.07
C HIS A 153 10.17 24.21 2.98
N GLU A 154 9.18 24.59 2.21
CA GLU A 154 8.78 23.80 1.02
C GLU A 154 9.93 23.82 0.01
N ILE A 155 10.11 22.68 -0.66
CA ILE A 155 11.11 22.52 -1.71
C ILE A 155 10.36 22.33 -3.01
N ASP A 156 10.68 23.18 -3.98
CA ASP A 156 10.05 23.12 -5.31
C ASP A 156 10.15 21.72 -5.90
N SER A 157 9.03 21.24 -6.41
CA SER A 157 8.92 19.96 -7.06
C SER A 157 8.04 20.08 -8.32
N GLY A 158 8.20 19.12 -9.24
CA GLY A 158 7.30 19.00 -10.40
C GLY A 158 5.91 18.50 -9.99
N ARG A 159 5.21 17.88 -10.96
CA ARG A 159 3.89 17.28 -10.71
C ARG A 159 3.92 16.26 -9.55
N TYR A 160 5.01 15.50 -9.46
CA TYR A 160 5.32 14.60 -8.36
C TYR A 160 6.66 14.99 -7.74
N ASN A 161 6.71 14.98 -6.41
CA ASN A 161 7.96 15.17 -5.69
C ASN A 161 8.79 13.88 -5.66
N ALA A 162 10.04 13.96 -5.26
CA ALA A 162 10.95 12.82 -5.26
C ALA A 162 10.48 11.68 -4.33
N GLY A 163 9.81 12.00 -3.22
CA GLY A 163 9.23 11.01 -2.31
C GLY A 163 8.10 10.23 -2.97
N GLU A 164 7.19 10.91 -3.67
CA GLU A 164 6.11 10.27 -4.45
C GLU A 164 6.69 9.35 -5.54
N LYS A 165 7.77 9.77 -6.22
CA LYS A 165 8.45 8.94 -7.23
C LYS A 165 9.11 7.70 -6.61
N VAL A 166 9.75 7.83 -5.44
CA VAL A 166 10.31 6.68 -4.71
C VAL A 166 9.20 5.68 -4.33
N VAL A 167 8.06 6.16 -3.84
CA VAL A 167 6.91 5.30 -3.51
C VAL A 167 6.34 4.63 -4.77
N PHE A 168 6.21 5.37 -5.87
CA PHE A 168 5.73 4.81 -7.14
C PHE A 168 6.63 3.68 -7.63
N TRP A 169 7.93 3.91 -7.79
CA TRP A 169 8.87 2.90 -8.26
C TRP A 169 9.07 1.78 -7.24
N GLY A 170 9.09 2.09 -5.94
CA GLY A 170 9.12 1.09 -4.89
C GLY A 170 7.92 0.15 -4.97
N GLY A 171 6.72 0.67 -5.20
CA GLY A 171 5.52 -0.14 -5.45
C GLY A 171 5.62 -1.01 -6.71
N VAL A 172 6.11 -0.44 -7.82
CA VAL A 172 6.28 -1.17 -9.09
C VAL A 172 7.25 -2.35 -8.97
N PHE A 173 8.35 -2.19 -8.20
CA PHE A 173 9.35 -3.24 -8.05
C PHE A 173 9.07 -4.23 -6.90
N ALA A 174 8.23 -3.85 -5.93
CA ALA A 174 7.90 -4.69 -4.79
C ALA A 174 6.65 -5.56 -4.99
N LEU A 175 5.79 -5.22 -5.96
CA LEU A 175 4.52 -5.90 -6.26
C LEU A 175 4.57 -6.67 -7.56
#